data_9837b79f18ac349f8db273b042110167
#
_entry.id   9837b79f18ac349f8db273b042110167
#
_cell.length_a   1.000
_cell.length_b   1.000
_cell.length_c   1.000
_cell.angle_alpha   90.00
_cell.angle_beta   90.00
_cell.angle_gamma   90.00
#
_symmetry.space_group_name_H-M   'P 1'
#
loop_
_entity.id
_entity.type
_entity.pdbx_description
1 polymer ?
#
loop_
_entity_poly.entity_id
_entity_poly.type
_entity_poly.pdbx_seq_one_letter_code
_entity_poly.pdbx_strand_id
1 'polypeptide(L)'
;MALLYAGTMAADALKVVADRPEGKGSGPLQPRASAPKSGTTLDTFGAGEPMNDKQRIVCQHCDGLVGVPAERLGDGPRCPKCHTPLFDGHPVELNSSNFDQHVARSDVPVVVDFWAPWCAPCRMMAPAFAEVASRMEPAARFAKLNTDESQQVAARYGIRSIPTLIVFKGGREVARQPGAMASAQLMRWVSDALSRS
;
A
#
# COMPACT_ATOMS: atom_id res chain seq x y z
N MET A 1 58.47 6.12 -6.32
CA MET A 1 58.61 5.19 -5.18
C MET A 1 57.32 4.39 -5.09
N ALA A 2 57.45 3.14 -5.49
CA ALA A 2 56.39 2.14 -5.44
C ALA A 2 56.32 1.52 -4.03
N LEU A 3 55.11 1.22 -3.55
CA LEU A 3 54.91 0.14 -2.59
C LEU A 3 53.58 -0.51 -2.81
N LEU A 4 53.68 -1.68 -3.42
CA LEU A 4 52.70 -2.76 -3.51
C LEU A 4 52.41 -3.31 -2.09
N TYR A 5 51.16 -3.56 -1.78
CA TYR A 5 50.80 -4.56 -0.80
C TYR A 5 49.73 -5.48 -1.39
N ALA A 6 50.19 -6.65 -1.74
CA ALA A 6 49.39 -7.83 -2.02
C ALA A 6 49.32 -8.68 -0.72
N GLY A 7 48.22 -9.30 -0.49
CA GLY A 7 48.01 -10.28 0.61
C GLY A 7 46.54 -10.64 0.66
N THR A 8 46.14 -11.66 0.28
CA THR A 8 46.23 -13.13 0.23
C THR A 8 44.85 -13.68 0.56
N MET A 9 44.41 -14.56 -0.30
CA MET A 9 43.24 -15.44 -0.20
C MET A 9 43.31 -16.33 1.05
N ALA A 10 42.12 -16.62 1.61
CA ALA A 10 41.91 -17.91 2.24
C ALA A 10 40.43 -18.28 2.01
N ALA A 11 40.27 -19.27 1.18
CA ALA A 11 39.13 -20.10 1.07
C ALA A 11 39.04 -21.05 2.26
N ASP A 12 37.89 -21.25 2.83
CA ASP A 12 37.64 -22.49 3.57
C ASP A 12 36.26 -23.03 3.25
N ALA A 13 36.29 -24.27 2.88
CA ALA A 13 35.23 -25.04 2.28
C ALA A 13 34.50 -25.90 3.31
N LEU A 14 33.24 -26.16 3.03
CA LEU A 14 32.47 -27.38 3.32
C LEU A 14 32.57 -28.04 4.70
N LYS A 15 31.42 -28.17 5.37
CA LYS A 15 30.99 -29.52 5.82
C LYS A 15 29.48 -29.62 5.96
N VAL A 16 28.95 -30.45 5.11
CA VAL A 16 27.66 -31.16 5.15
C VAL A 16 27.63 -32.11 6.34
N VAL A 17 26.55 -32.10 7.09
CA VAL A 17 26.11 -33.30 7.80
C VAL A 17 24.57 -33.32 7.76
N ALA A 18 24.09 -34.30 7.04
CA ALA A 18 22.74 -34.79 7.09
C ALA A 18 22.53 -35.61 8.37
N ASP A 19 21.42 -35.40 9.03
CA ASP A 19 20.90 -36.42 9.95
C ASP A 19 19.38 -36.45 9.85
N ARG A 20 18.91 -37.63 9.43
CA ARG A 20 17.51 -38.05 9.42
C ARG A 20 17.38 -39.09 10.51
N PRO A 21 16.30 -39.15 11.27
CA PRO A 21 15.80 -40.39 11.75
C PRO A 21 14.44 -40.73 11.15
N GLU A 22 14.41 -41.90 10.54
CA GLU A 22 13.19 -42.64 10.22
C GLU A 22 12.57 -43.22 11.49
N GLY A 23 11.28 -43.08 11.64
CA GLY A 23 10.49 -43.71 12.69
C GLY A 23 9.23 -44.36 12.09
N LYS A 24 9.29 -45.65 11.86
CA LYS A 24 8.20 -46.53 11.49
C LYS A 24 7.18 -46.67 12.62
N GLY A 25 5.89 -46.68 12.27
CA GLY A 25 4.81 -47.01 13.19
C GLY A 25 3.52 -47.35 12.43
N SER A 26 3.44 -48.57 11.99
CA SER A 26 2.23 -49.20 11.43
C SER A 26 1.29 -49.62 12.56
N GLY A 27 0.00 -49.38 12.43
CA GLY A 27 -1.05 -49.95 13.27
C GLY A 27 -2.43 -49.81 12.61
N PRO A 28 -3.32 -50.80 12.71
CA PRO A 28 -4.28 -51.17 11.69
C PRO A 28 -5.66 -50.53 11.80
N LEU A 29 -6.33 -50.51 10.66
CA LEU A 29 -7.73 -50.23 10.37
C LEU A 29 -8.71 -50.99 11.25
N GLN A 30 -9.76 -50.34 11.73
CA GLN A 30 -11.05 -51.00 11.92
C GLN A 30 -12.22 -50.03 11.64
N PRO A 31 -13.24 -50.45 10.89
CA PRO A 31 -14.42 -49.67 10.56
C PRO A 31 -15.54 -49.87 11.59
N ARG A 32 -16.25 -48.82 11.94
CA ARG A 32 -17.61 -48.99 12.45
C ARG A 32 -18.54 -47.98 11.76
N ALA A 33 -19.34 -48.56 10.90
CA ALA A 33 -20.56 -47.97 10.39
C ALA A 33 -21.62 -47.89 11.48
N SER A 34 -22.31 -46.78 11.55
CA SER A 34 -23.71 -46.69 11.98
C SER A 34 -24.31 -45.42 11.37
N ALA A 35 -25.15 -45.63 10.39
CA ALA A 35 -26.09 -44.64 9.83
C ALA A 35 -27.45 -44.74 10.55
N PRO A 36 -28.46 -43.97 10.19
CA PRO A 36 -28.69 -42.55 10.28
C PRO A 36 -29.94 -42.29 11.14
N LYS A 37 -30.06 -41.11 11.72
CA LYS A 37 -31.35 -40.63 12.20
C LYS A 37 -31.72 -39.36 11.44
N SER A 38 -32.68 -39.53 10.55
CA SER A 38 -33.46 -38.49 9.89
C SER A 38 -34.03 -37.50 10.95
N GLY A 39 -33.55 -36.28 10.87
CA GLY A 39 -34.13 -35.15 11.53
C GLY A 39 -34.13 -34.00 10.55
N THR A 40 -35.25 -33.77 9.90
CA THR A 40 -35.50 -32.62 9.05
C THR A 40 -35.61 -31.38 9.95
N THR A 41 -34.56 -30.67 10.12
CA THR A 41 -34.58 -29.28 10.54
C THR A 41 -34.23 -28.44 9.31
N LEU A 42 -35.17 -27.61 8.94
CA LEU A 42 -34.97 -26.49 8.02
C LEU A 42 -33.87 -25.61 8.63
N ASP A 43 -32.64 -25.90 8.24
CA ASP A 43 -31.52 -25.01 8.57
C ASP A 43 -31.75 -23.69 7.83
N THR A 44 -32.24 -22.74 8.62
CA THR A 44 -32.10 -21.33 8.41
C THR A 44 -30.76 -21.08 7.69
N PHE A 45 -30.83 -20.59 6.48
CA PHE A 45 -29.65 -20.08 5.73
C PHE A 45 -28.85 -19.24 6.69
N GLY A 46 -27.73 -19.79 7.14
CA GLY A 46 -26.76 -19.07 7.94
C GLY A 46 -26.40 -17.80 7.18
N ALA A 47 -26.70 -16.68 7.79
CA ALA A 47 -26.17 -15.40 7.36
C ALA A 47 -24.68 -15.59 7.17
N GLY A 48 -24.23 -15.44 5.92
CA GLY A 48 -22.81 -15.53 5.59
C GLY A 48 -22.04 -14.65 6.57
N GLU A 49 -21.00 -15.20 7.18
CA GLU A 49 -20.10 -14.41 7.99
C GLU A 49 -19.70 -13.19 7.17
N PRO A 50 -19.70 -11.98 7.76
CA PRO A 50 -19.34 -10.78 7.01
C PRO A 50 -17.90 -11.00 6.54
N MET A 51 -17.75 -11.18 5.22
CA MET A 51 -16.44 -11.11 4.59
C MET A 51 -15.76 -9.87 5.16
N ASN A 52 -14.54 -10.03 5.64
CA ASN A 52 -13.78 -9.00 6.34
C ASN A 52 -13.71 -7.72 5.49
N ASP A 53 -14.75 -6.89 5.57
CA ASP A 53 -14.95 -5.67 4.78
C ASP A 53 -14.14 -4.49 5.34
N LYS A 54 -12.97 -4.81 5.89
CA LYS A 54 -12.04 -3.81 6.41
C LYS A 54 -11.09 -3.36 5.32
N GLN A 55 -11.14 -2.07 5.04
CA GLN A 55 -10.16 -1.39 4.21
C GLN A 55 -8.86 -1.20 5.01
N ARG A 56 -7.75 -1.62 4.43
CA ARG A 56 -6.42 -1.39 5.00
C ARG A 56 -5.96 0.02 4.64
N ILE A 57 -5.61 0.80 5.64
CA ILE A 57 -5.14 2.18 5.51
C ILE A 57 -3.78 2.29 6.15
N VAL A 58 -2.81 2.85 5.46
CA VAL A 58 -1.51 3.20 6.05
C VAL A 58 -1.63 4.56 6.71
N CYS A 59 -1.27 4.63 7.98
CA CYS A 59 -1.35 5.88 8.75
C CYS A 59 -0.31 6.88 8.24
N GLN A 60 -0.73 8.10 7.98
CA GLN A 60 0.12 9.18 7.46
C GLN A 60 1.19 9.69 8.45
N HIS A 61 1.08 9.36 9.74
CA HIS A 61 2.00 9.85 10.77
C HIS A 61 2.98 8.79 11.31
N CYS A 62 2.60 7.52 11.32
CA CYS A 62 3.45 6.47 11.89
C CYS A 62 3.64 5.27 10.96
N ASP A 63 3.19 5.38 9.71
CA ASP A 63 3.21 4.35 8.68
C ASP A 63 2.59 3.00 9.11
N GLY A 64 1.88 2.97 10.24
CA GLY A 64 1.19 1.77 10.74
C GLY A 64 0.02 1.37 9.86
N LEU A 65 -0.12 0.08 9.56
CA LEU A 65 -1.26 -0.45 8.82
C LEU A 65 -2.46 -0.60 9.76
N VAL A 66 -3.59 -0.03 9.38
CA VAL A 66 -4.83 0.00 10.16
C VAL A 66 -5.98 -0.56 9.32
N GLY A 67 -6.74 -1.51 9.86
CA GLY A 67 -7.98 -2.00 9.24
C GLY A 67 -9.19 -1.18 9.72
N VAL A 68 -9.87 -0.51 8.80
CA VAL A 68 -11.08 0.30 9.07
C VAL A 68 -12.25 -0.32 8.31
N PRO A 69 -13.40 -0.59 8.94
CA PRO A 69 -14.60 -1.00 8.22
C PRO A 69 -14.94 0.01 7.12
N ALA A 70 -15.30 -0.46 5.93
CA ALA A 70 -15.52 0.40 4.77
C ALA A 70 -16.56 1.49 5.04
N GLU A 71 -17.66 1.11 5.73
CA GLU A 71 -18.74 2.01 6.12
C GLU A 71 -18.33 3.09 7.13
N ARG A 72 -17.17 2.90 7.81
CA ARG A 72 -16.67 3.83 8.83
C ARG A 72 -15.51 4.70 8.36
N LEU A 73 -15.14 4.63 7.09
CA LEU A 73 -14.07 5.48 6.55
C LEU A 73 -14.39 6.98 6.68
N GLY A 74 -15.66 7.35 6.53
CA GLY A 74 -16.15 8.73 6.63
C GLY A 74 -16.31 9.24 8.06
N ASP A 75 -16.22 8.39 9.09
CA ASP A 75 -16.46 8.74 10.51
C ASP A 75 -15.26 9.41 11.19
N GLY A 76 -14.22 9.80 10.43
CA GLY A 76 -12.98 10.35 10.97
C GLY A 76 -12.16 9.34 11.77
N PRO A 77 -11.85 8.15 11.21
CA PRO A 77 -11.14 7.11 11.93
C PRO A 77 -9.75 7.55 12.37
N ARG A 78 -9.34 7.09 13.56
CA ARG A 78 -8.03 7.39 14.13
C ARG A 78 -7.12 6.17 14.16
N CYS A 79 -5.84 6.40 14.04
CA CYS A 79 -4.83 5.35 14.17
C CYS A 79 -4.78 4.83 15.61
N PRO A 80 -4.94 3.52 15.87
CA PRO A 80 -4.88 2.98 17.24
C PRO A 80 -3.46 3.05 17.84
N LYS A 81 -2.42 3.24 17.01
CA LYS A 81 -1.03 3.27 17.44
C LYS A 81 -0.58 4.67 17.86
N CYS A 82 -0.88 5.71 17.08
CA CYS A 82 -0.43 7.08 17.34
C CYS A 82 -1.58 8.06 17.64
N HIS A 83 -2.82 7.60 17.60
CA HIS A 83 -4.05 8.33 17.92
C HIS A 83 -4.35 9.55 17.02
N THR A 84 -3.57 9.74 15.93
CA THR A 84 -3.83 10.80 14.94
C THR A 84 -4.95 10.39 13.97
N PRO A 85 -5.66 11.36 13.36
CA PRO A 85 -6.62 11.05 12.29
C PRO A 85 -5.94 10.28 11.15
N LEU A 86 -6.64 9.30 10.58
CA LEU A 86 -6.14 8.60 9.39
C LEU A 86 -6.29 9.45 8.12
N PHE A 87 -7.27 10.33 8.11
CA PHE A 87 -7.54 11.30 7.06
C PHE A 87 -7.73 12.67 7.71
N ASP A 88 -6.97 13.66 7.28
CA ASP A 88 -7.05 15.03 7.79
C ASP A 88 -7.20 16.08 6.67
N GLY A 89 -7.38 15.60 5.44
CA GLY A 89 -7.57 16.45 4.28
C GLY A 89 -6.28 17.11 3.76
N HIS A 90 -5.11 16.68 4.25
CA HIS A 90 -3.82 17.20 3.80
C HIS A 90 -3.02 16.12 3.06
N PRO A 91 -2.30 16.48 1.98
CA PRO A 91 -1.44 15.52 1.29
C PRO A 91 -0.32 15.00 2.20
N VAL A 92 -0.12 13.68 2.20
CA VAL A 92 0.94 13.00 2.95
C VAL A 92 2.28 13.21 2.27
N GLU A 93 3.32 13.57 3.03
CA GLU A 93 4.68 13.60 2.49
C GLU A 93 5.26 12.19 2.45
N LEU A 94 5.55 11.71 1.23
CA LEU A 94 6.19 10.42 0.99
C LEU A 94 7.68 10.60 0.68
N ASN A 95 8.44 9.56 0.99
CA ASN A 95 9.84 9.46 0.68
C ASN A 95 10.20 8.02 0.26
N SER A 96 11.46 7.76 -0.07
CA SER A 96 11.90 6.44 -0.54
C SER A 96 11.68 5.31 0.47
N SER A 97 11.52 5.60 1.77
CA SER A 97 11.35 4.58 2.81
C SER A 97 9.90 4.16 3.03
N ASN A 98 8.93 5.07 2.84
CA ASN A 98 7.51 4.80 3.12
C ASN A 98 6.62 4.72 1.86
N PHE A 99 7.12 5.14 0.70
CA PHE A 99 6.35 5.16 -0.56
C PHE A 99 5.67 3.83 -0.86
N ASP A 100 6.46 2.74 -0.89
CA ASP A 100 5.94 1.41 -1.25
C ASP A 100 4.88 0.92 -0.26
N GLN A 101 5.03 1.27 1.02
CA GLN A 101 4.05 0.92 2.02
C GLN A 101 2.71 1.62 1.78
N HIS A 102 2.73 2.93 1.55
CA HIS A 102 1.51 3.69 1.30
C HIS A 102 0.82 3.28 0.01
N VAL A 103 1.58 3.08 -1.06
CA VAL A 103 1.04 2.80 -2.39
C VAL A 103 0.56 1.34 -2.54
N ALA A 104 1.30 0.37 -1.97
CA ALA A 104 1.01 -1.04 -2.17
C ALA A 104 0.13 -1.67 -1.09
N ARG A 105 0.13 -1.12 0.14
CA ARG A 105 -0.59 -1.73 1.26
C ARG A 105 -1.87 -1.02 1.65
N SER A 106 -2.17 0.13 1.06
CA SER A 106 -3.45 0.82 1.23
C SER A 106 -4.47 0.28 0.23
N ASP A 107 -5.66 -0.07 0.71
CA ASP A 107 -6.77 -0.48 -0.16
C ASP A 107 -7.48 0.74 -0.77
N VAL A 108 -7.38 1.90 -0.12
CA VAL A 108 -7.81 3.18 -0.68
C VAL A 108 -6.81 3.62 -1.76
N PRO A 109 -7.27 4.04 -2.94
CA PRO A 109 -6.39 4.56 -3.98
C PRO A 109 -5.53 5.72 -3.49
N VAL A 110 -4.29 5.80 -3.99
CA VAL A 110 -3.33 6.85 -3.60
C VAL A 110 -2.98 7.69 -4.83
N VAL A 111 -3.24 9.00 -4.73
CA VAL A 111 -2.88 9.99 -5.74
C VAL A 111 -1.56 10.64 -5.33
N VAL A 112 -0.50 10.44 -6.09
CA VAL A 112 0.83 10.96 -5.77
C VAL A 112 1.21 12.09 -6.74
N ASP A 113 1.56 13.26 -6.17
CA ASP A 113 2.20 14.38 -6.88
C ASP A 113 3.72 14.23 -6.79
N PHE A 114 4.36 13.97 -7.92
CA PHE A 114 5.81 13.97 -8.07
C PHE A 114 6.27 15.41 -8.36
N TRP A 115 6.97 16.02 -7.42
CA TRP A 115 7.31 17.43 -7.43
C TRP A 115 8.76 17.71 -7.00
N ALA A 116 9.19 18.97 -7.09
CA ALA A 116 10.44 19.44 -6.47
C ALA A 116 10.31 20.90 -6.01
N PRO A 117 11.11 21.38 -5.02
CA PRO A 117 11.01 22.73 -4.47
C PRO A 117 11.27 23.84 -5.48
N TRP A 118 12.15 23.62 -6.44
CA TRP A 118 12.49 24.60 -7.48
C TRP A 118 11.48 24.66 -8.62
N CYS A 119 10.55 23.70 -8.72
CA CYS A 119 9.56 23.60 -9.77
C CYS A 119 8.44 24.65 -9.56
N ALA A 120 8.46 25.73 -10.31
CA ALA A 120 7.45 26.78 -10.21
C ALA A 120 6.02 26.28 -10.48
N PRO A 121 5.72 25.53 -11.56
CA PRO A 121 4.38 25.00 -11.79
C PRO A 121 3.91 24.04 -10.69
N CYS A 122 4.82 23.27 -10.05
CA CYS A 122 4.47 22.42 -8.91
C CYS A 122 3.96 23.26 -7.72
N ARG A 123 4.69 24.33 -7.38
CA ARG A 123 4.29 25.24 -6.30
C ARG A 123 2.96 25.94 -6.58
N MET A 124 2.70 26.30 -7.84
CA MET A 124 1.43 26.90 -8.25
C MET A 124 0.27 25.91 -8.14
N MET A 125 0.50 24.61 -8.37
CA MET A 125 -0.52 23.56 -8.26
C MET A 125 -0.77 23.15 -6.79
N ALA A 126 0.18 23.30 -5.90
CA ALA A 126 0.10 22.78 -4.53
C ALA A 126 -1.18 23.18 -3.76
N PRO A 127 -1.67 24.45 -3.82
CA PRO A 127 -2.94 24.81 -3.18
C PRO A 127 -4.14 24.04 -3.77
N ALA A 128 -4.19 23.88 -5.10
CA ALA A 128 -5.24 23.15 -5.77
C ALA A 128 -5.20 21.66 -5.40
N PHE A 129 -4.00 21.08 -5.28
CA PHE A 129 -3.82 19.69 -4.85
C PHE A 129 -4.30 19.46 -3.42
N ALA A 130 -3.97 20.37 -2.49
CA ALA A 130 -4.44 20.32 -1.10
C ALA A 130 -5.96 20.51 -1.00
N GLU A 131 -6.54 21.43 -1.78
CA GLU A 131 -8.00 21.63 -1.83
C GLU A 131 -8.71 20.34 -2.27
N VAL A 132 -8.22 19.68 -3.32
CA VAL A 132 -8.83 18.44 -3.82
C VAL A 132 -8.64 17.31 -2.81
N ALA A 133 -7.50 17.21 -2.12
CA ALA A 133 -7.29 16.26 -1.03
C ALA A 133 -8.37 16.39 0.05
N SER A 134 -8.61 17.61 0.54
CA SER A 134 -9.61 17.85 1.59
C SER A 134 -11.05 17.52 1.18
N ARG A 135 -11.35 17.55 -0.11
CA ARG A 135 -12.69 17.24 -0.65
C ARG A 135 -12.89 15.77 -1.01
N MET A 136 -11.83 15.07 -1.38
CA MET A 136 -11.91 13.70 -1.89
C MET A 136 -11.53 12.62 -0.87
N GLU A 137 -10.81 12.96 0.20
CA GLU A 137 -10.61 12.02 1.30
C GLU A 137 -11.96 11.72 2.00
N PRO A 138 -12.24 10.48 2.34
CA PRO A 138 -11.39 9.27 2.30
C PRO A 138 -11.50 8.44 1.00
N ALA A 139 -12.21 8.90 -0.04
CA ALA A 139 -12.37 8.13 -1.28
C ALA A 139 -11.03 7.86 -2.01
N ALA A 140 -10.05 8.75 -1.85
CA ALA A 140 -8.67 8.58 -2.27
C ALA A 140 -7.74 9.27 -1.28
N ARG A 141 -6.54 8.71 -1.04
CA ARG A 141 -5.46 9.34 -0.31
C ARG A 141 -4.67 10.25 -1.26
N PHE A 142 -4.31 11.43 -0.79
CA PHE A 142 -3.42 12.33 -1.54
C PHE A 142 -2.04 12.36 -0.88
N ALA A 143 -1.00 12.34 -1.71
CA ALA A 143 0.38 12.31 -1.25
C ALA A 143 1.30 13.09 -2.18
N LYS A 144 2.44 13.53 -1.66
CA LYS A 144 3.47 14.24 -2.40
C LYS A 144 4.80 13.53 -2.25
N LEU A 145 5.59 13.49 -3.31
CA LEU A 145 6.93 12.90 -3.28
C LEU A 145 7.93 13.88 -3.91
N ASN A 146 8.91 14.31 -3.12
CA ASN A 146 10.01 15.12 -3.60
C ASN A 146 10.96 14.26 -4.45
N THR A 147 11.05 14.54 -5.75
CA THR A 147 11.86 13.76 -6.69
C THR A 147 13.35 13.94 -6.48
N ASP A 148 13.80 15.07 -5.93
CA ASP A 148 15.21 15.30 -5.63
C ASP A 148 15.69 14.42 -4.47
N GLU A 149 14.83 14.22 -3.45
CA GLU A 149 15.11 13.38 -2.28
C GLU A 149 14.82 11.90 -2.54
N SER A 150 13.95 11.60 -3.50
CA SER A 150 13.48 10.24 -3.81
C SER A 150 13.74 9.84 -5.25
N GLN A 151 14.97 10.07 -5.74
CA GLN A 151 15.37 9.84 -7.13
C GLN A 151 15.15 8.40 -7.60
N GLN A 152 15.36 7.41 -6.72
CA GLN A 152 15.13 6.00 -7.04
C GLN A 152 13.67 5.70 -7.34
N VAL A 153 12.74 6.30 -6.58
CA VAL A 153 11.31 6.16 -6.80
C VAL A 153 10.93 6.87 -8.11
N ALA A 154 11.39 8.11 -8.31
CA ALA A 154 11.14 8.86 -9.54
C ALA A 154 11.65 8.11 -10.79
N ALA A 155 12.84 7.52 -10.74
CA ALA A 155 13.41 6.72 -11.82
C ALA A 155 12.60 5.44 -12.08
N ARG A 156 12.19 4.71 -11.03
CA ARG A 156 11.38 3.49 -11.12
C ARG A 156 10.05 3.74 -11.85
N TYR A 157 9.42 4.88 -11.62
CA TYR A 157 8.18 5.25 -12.30
C TYR A 157 8.40 6.09 -13.57
N GLY A 158 9.65 6.25 -14.00
CA GLY A 158 10.00 6.95 -15.24
C GLY A 158 9.52 8.40 -15.26
N ILE A 159 9.63 9.12 -14.13
CA ILE A 159 9.26 10.53 -14.05
C ILE A 159 10.27 11.36 -14.86
N ARG A 160 9.81 11.91 -15.98
CA ARG A 160 10.62 12.71 -16.91
C ARG A 160 10.35 14.20 -16.85
N SER A 161 9.23 14.58 -16.24
CA SER A 161 8.81 15.97 -16.06
C SER A 161 8.03 16.11 -14.76
N ILE A 162 8.07 17.27 -14.15
CA ILE A 162 7.31 17.60 -12.94
C ILE A 162 6.51 18.90 -13.14
N PRO A 163 5.32 19.02 -12.53
CA PRO A 163 4.65 17.96 -11.76
C PRO A 163 4.19 16.82 -12.66
N THR A 164 4.19 15.61 -12.12
CA THR A 164 3.50 14.45 -12.69
C THR A 164 2.65 13.82 -11.61
N LEU A 165 1.37 13.64 -11.89
CA LEU A 165 0.42 13.00 -11.01
C LEU A 165 0.23 11.53 -11.42
N ILE A 166 0.23 10.62 -10.45
CA ILE A 166 -0.06 9.19 -10.67
C ILE A 166 -1.09 8.73 -9.64
N VAL A 167 -2.12 8.02 -10.10
CA VAL A 167 -3.06 7.30 -9.25
C VAL A 167 -2.62 5.85 -9.15
N PHE A 168 -2.48 5.37 -7.93
CA PHE A 168 -2.16 3.99 -7.62
C PHE A 168 -3.35 3.29 -6.95
N LYS A 169 -3.54 2.01 -7.27
CA LYS A 169 -4.47 1.12 -6.57
C LYS A 169 -3.84 -0.26 -6.39
N GLY A 170 -3.72 -0.71 -5.14
CA GLY A 170 -3.09 -1.99 -4.82
C GLY A 170 -1.67 -2.13 -5.38
N GLY A 171 -0.87 -1.07 -5.31
CA GLY A 171 0.52 -1.05 -5.79
C GLY A 171 0.69 -0.85 -7.31
N ARG A 172 -0.41 -0.76 -8.07
CA ARG A 172 -0.36 -0.61 -9.53
C ARG A 172 -0.75 0.80 -9.94
N GLU A 173 -0.02 1.36 -10.90
CA GLU A 173 -0.42 2.59 -11.57
C GLU A 173 -1.69 2.35 -12.40
N VAL A 174 -2.74 3.15 -12.15
CA VAL A 174 -4.01 3.07 -12.88
C VAL A 174 -4.28 4.28 -13.74
N ALA A 175 -3.65 5.42 -13.43
CA ALA A 175 -3.72 6.63 -14.26
C ALA A 175 -2.47 7.48 -14.05
N ARG A 176 -2.08 8.24 -15.08
CA ARG A 176 -0.96 9.19 -15.07
C ARG A 176 -1.34 10.46 -15.78
N GLN A 177 -0.92 11.59 -15.24
CA GLN A 177 -1.09 12.91 -15.84
C GLN A 177 0.15 13.79 -15.61
N PRO A 178 0.95 14.07 -16.63
CA PRO A 178 2.01 15.07 -16.55
C PRO A 178 1.43 16.49 -16.65
N GLY A 179 2.08 17.45 -15.98
CA GLY A 179 1.72 18.87 -15.99
C GLY A 179 0.77 19.26 -14.86
N ALA A 180 0.76 20.58 -14.57
CA ALA A 180 -0.07 21.17 -13.53
C ALA A 180 -1.54 21.24 -13.95
N MET A 181 -2.46 21.06 -13.00
CA MET A 181 -3.89 21.16 -13.20
C MET A 181 -4.53 22.09 -12.18
N ALA A 182 -5.62 22.78 -12.58
CA ALA A 182 -6.50 23.48 -11.65
C ALA A 182 -7.38 22.49 -10.86
N SER A 183 -7.87 22.90 -9.68
CA SER A 183 -8.65 22.05 -8.76
C SER A 183 -9.80 21.30 -9.45
N ALA A 184 -10.62 21.98 -10.27
CA ALA A 184 -11.76 21.36 -10.94
C ALA A 184 -11.34 20.29 -11.98
N GLN A 185 -10.22 20.50 -12.67
CA GLN A 185 -9.68 19.53 -13.63
C GLN A 185 -9.09 18.33 -12.89
N LEU A 186 -8.32 18.57 -11.84
CA LEU A 186 -7.71 17.54 -10.99
C LEU A 186 -8.79 16.65 -10.38
N MET A 187 -9.83 17.23 -9.79
CA MET A 187 -10.94 16.48 -9.20
C MET A 187 -11.63 15.57 -10.21
N ARG A 188 -11.94 16.08 -11.42
CA ARG A 188 -12.54 15.26 -12.48
C ARG A 188 -11.61 14.12 -12.90
N TRP A 189 -10.33 14.41 -13.14
CA TRP A 189 -9.36 13.41 -13.56
C TRP A 189 -9.20 12.29 -12.52
N VAL A 190 -9.13 12.62 -11.23
CA VAL A 190 -9.07 11.63 -10.15
C VAL A 190 -10.37 10.81 -10.12
N SER A 191 -11.55 11.45 -10.17
CA SER A 191 -12.83 10.74 -10.18
C SER A 191 -12.95 9.76 -11.34
N ASP A 192 -12.50 10.17 -12.54
CA ASP A 192 -12.48 9.31 -13.72
C ASP A 192 -11.50 8.13 -13.57
N ALA A 193 -10.35 8.34 -12.92
CA ALA A 193 -9.39 7.29 -12.64
C ALA A 193 -9.95 6.26 -11.64
N LEU A 194 -10.64 6.74 -10.59
CA LEU A 194 -11.26 5.88 -9.57
C LEU A 194 -12.40 5.04 -10.13
N SER A 195 -13.19 5.57 -11.07
CA SER A 195 -14.31 4.86 -11.67
C SER A 195 -13.90 3.72 -12.61
N ARG A 196 -12.66 3.76 -13.14
CA ARG A 196 -12.11 2.75 -14.06
C ARG A 196 -11.22 1.70 -13.38
N SER A 197 -10.99 1.82 -12.07
CA SER A 197 -9.98 1.03 -11.35
C SER A 197 -10.55 -0.12 -10.50
#